data_6b4675398aa9d0ae91109ef7c78ba2cd
#
_entry.id   6b4675398aa9d0ae91109ef7c78ba2cd
#
_cell.length_a   1.000
_cell.length_b   1.000
_cell.length_c   1.000
_cell.angle_alpha   90.00
_cell.angle_beta   90.00
_cell.angle_gamma   90.00
#
_symmetry.space_group_name_H-M   'P 1'
#
loop_
_entity.id
_entity.type
_entity.pdbx_description
1 polymer ?
#
loop_
_entity_poly.entity_id
_entity_poly.type
_entity_poly.pdbx_seq_one_letter_code
_entity_poly.pdbx_strand_id
1 'polypeptide(L)'
;MKEALDSLKGLQESYDKLTKNFTTVNTQLTELQAGKSNLKSIFSFKSREDDINNLIEEKDKIEKNLSLLNQIIKIATFNMQNEITNFKFTSLEHYYDQLKQFEEDTLFNAKLGEELWDIILSDNNISNCH
;
A
#
# COMPACT_ATOMS: atom_id res chain seq x y z
N MET A 1 -3.34 7.96 1.68
CA MET A 1 -3.48 6.51 1.57
C MET A 1 -3.78 6.04 0.15
N LYS A 2 -4.72 6.68 -0.54
CA LYS A 2 -5.06 6.37 -1.93
C LYS A 2 -3.86 6.53 -2.89
N GLU A 3 -3.08 7.59 -2.74
CA GLU A 3 -1.88 7.84 -3.55
C GLU A 3 -0.81 6.77 -3.36
N ALA A 4 -0.61 6.30 -2.11
CA ALA A 4 0.34 5.24 -1.81
C ALA A 4 -0.09 3.89 -2.42
N LEU A 5 -1.38 3.57 -2.39
CA LEU A 5 -1.95 2.39 -3.03
C LEU A 5 -1.81 2.44 -4.55
N ASP A 6 -2.09 3.59 -5.17
CA ASP A 6 -1.96 3.81 -6.61
C ASP A 6 -0.49 3.68 -7.05
N SER A 7 0.44 4.22 -6.27
CA SER A 7 1.88 4.09 -6.51
C SER A 7 2.34 2.64 -6.40
N LEU A 8 1.88 1.91 -5.40
CA LEU A 8 2.21 0.49 -5.22
C LEU A 8 1.65 -0.35 -6.38
N LYS A 9 0.43 -0.07 -6.81
CA LYS A 9 -0.19 -0.72 -7.97
C LYS A 9 0.60 -0.44 -9.24
N GLY A 10 1.04 0.79 -9.46
CA GLY A 10 1.89 1.18 -10.59
C GLY A 10 3.22 0.43 -10.60
N LEU A 11 3.85 0.28 -9.43
CA LEU A 11 5.08 -0.50 -9.27
C LEU A 11 4.86 -1.97 -9.59
N GLN A 12 3.75 -2.54 -9.14
CA GLN A 12 3.38 -3.94 -9.41
C GLN A 12 3.14 -4.17 -10.90
N GLU A 13 2.43 -3.27 -11.58
CA GLU A 13 2.21 -3.33 -13.02
C GLU A 13 3.51 -3.24 -13.81
N SER A 14 4.43 -2.37 -13.37
CA SER A 14 5.77 -2.25 -13.96
C SER A 14 6.58 -3.54 -13.77
N TYR A 15 6.51 -4.16 -12.61
CA TYR A 15 7.16 -5.44 -12.33
C TYR A 15 6.62 -6.55 -13.24
N ASP A 16 5.31 -6.65 -13.38
CA ASP A 16 4.66 -7.64 -14.24
C ASP A 16 5.05 -7.45 -15.72
N LYS A 17 5.11 -6.20 -16.17
CA LYS A 17 5.54 -5.85 -17.52
C LYS A 17 6.99 -6.24 -17.78
N LEU A 18 7.88 -5.94 -16.84
CA LEU A 18 9.29 -6.33 -16.94
C LEU A 18 9.47 -7.85 -16.90
N THR A 19 8.68 -8.55 -16.11
CA THR A 19 8.68 -10.02 -16.04
C THR A 19 8.28 -10.63 -17.37
N LYS A 20 7.27 -10.07 -18.03
CA LYS A 20 6.86 -10.49 -19.39
C LYS A 20 7.98 -10.24 -20.41
N ASN A 21 8.61 -9.08 -20.37
CA ASN A 21 9.74 -8.76 -21.23
C ASN A 21 10.91 -9.71 -21.01
N PHE A 22 11.23 -10.02 -19.76
CA PHE A 22 12.27 -10.99 -19.41
C PHE A 22 11.97 -12.37 -20.00
N THR A 23 10.74 -12.86 -19.88
CA THR A 23 10.31 -14.14 -20.44
C THR A 23 10.46 -14.13 -21.96
N THR A 24 10.07 -13.05 -22.64
CA THR A 24 10.18 -12.89 -24.07
C THR A 24 11.64 -12.94 -24.53
N VAL A 25 12.52 -12.16 -23.88
CA VAL A 25 13.95 -12.12 -24.19
C VAL A 25 14.60 -13.47 -23.93
N ASN A 26 14.27 -14.12 -22.83
CA ASN A 26 14.80 -15.44 -22.48
C ASN A 26 14.37 -16.50 -23.49
N THR A 27 13.12 -16.46 -23.97
CA THR A 27 12.62 -17.35 -25.03
C THR A 27 13.37 -17.12 -26.33
N GLN A 28 13.54 -15.87 -26.75
CA GLN A 28 14.30 -15.51 -27.96
C GLN A 28 15.75 -15.98 -27.85
N LEU A 29 16.38 -15.80 -26.72
CA LEU A 29 17.74 -16.25 -26.46
C LEU A 29 17.86 -17.77 -26.57
N THR A 30 16.91 -18.50 -25.98
CA THR A 30 16.87 -19.96 -26.02
C THR A 30 16.68 -20.46 -27.47
N GLU A 31 15.80 -19.84 -28.24
CA GLU A 31 15.56 -20.17 -29.64
C GLU A 31 16.81 -19.93 -30.51
N LEU A 32 17.50 -18.82 -30.31
CA LEU A 32 18.75 -18.51 -31.00
C LEU A 32 19.88 -19.47 -30.64
N GLN A 33 20.02 -19.83 -29.38
CA GLN A 33 21.03 -20.79 -28.91
C GLN A 33 20.74 -22.20 -29.39
N ALA A 34 19.48 -22.59 -29.52
CA ALA A 34 19.07 -23.91 -30.01
C ALA A 34 19.23 -24.06 -31.51
N GLY A 35 19.62 -23.01 -32.23
CA GLY A 35 19.83 -23.09 -33.67
C GLY A 35 18.56 -23.20 -34.54
N LYS A 36 17.40 -22.88 -33.99
CA LYS A 36 16.11 -22.86 -34.71
C LYS A 36 15.95 -21.74 -35.72
N SER A 37 17.03 -21.05 -36.04
CA SER A 37 16.98 -19.98 -37.02
C SER A 37 17.01 -20.53 -38.44
N ASN A 38 16.17 -19.97 -39.31
CA ASN A 38 16.06 -20.30 -40.74
C ASN A 38 17.42 -20.29 -41.44
N LEU A 39 17.53 -21.05 -42.53
CA LEU A 39 18.69 -21.13 -43.42
C LEU A 39 19.34 -19.78 -43.80
N LYS A 40 18.65 -18.67 -43.65
CA LYS A 40 19.17 -17.31 -43.81
C LYS A 40 20.25 -16.94 -42.80
N SER A 41 20.33 -17.61 -41.67
CA SER A 41 21.30 -17.32 -40.60
C SER A 41 22.66 -17.96 -40.84
N ILE A 42 22.80 -18.86 -41.81
CA ILE A 42 24.08 -19.50 -42.19
C ILE A 42 25.02 -18.46 -42.80
N PHE A 43 24.49 -17.44 -43.48
CA PHE A 43 25.26 -16.37 -44.10
C PHE A 43 25.65 -15.21 -43.16
N SER A 44 25.09 -15.14 -41.94
CA SER A 44 25.34 -14.07 -40.97
C SER A 44 25.74 -14.61 -39.59
N PHE A 45 26.76 -15.48 -39.56
CA PHE A 45 27.26 -16.08 -38.33
C PHE A 45 27.72 -15.01 -37.31
N LYS A 46 28.36 -13.93 -37.77
CA LYS A 46 28.73 -12.79 -36.93
C LYS A 46 27.52 -12.01 -36.39
N SER A 47 26.51 -11.81 -37.23
CA SER A 47 25.27 -11.12 -36.85
C SER A 47 24.50 -11.89 -35.79
N ARG A 48 24.51 -13.22 -35.87
CA ARG A 48 23.85 -14.09 -34.88
C ARG A 48 24.53 -14.04 -33.51
N GLU A 49 25.88 -14.06 -33.51
CA GLU A 49 26.66 -13.94 -32.27
C GLU A 49 26.44 -12.57 -31.60
N ASP A 50 26.43 -11.50 -32.40
CA ASP A 50 26.13 -10.15 -31.95
C ASP A 50 24.69 -10.06 -31.40
N ASP A 51 23.72 -10.67 -32.04
CA ASP A 51 22.33 -10.71 -31.58
C ASP A 51 22.19 -11.48 -30.27
N ILE A 52 22.90 -12.58 -30.11
CA ILE A 52 22.94 -13.34 -28.86
C ILE A 52 23.55 -12.50 -27.74
N ASN A 53 24.67 -11.83 -28.00
CA ASN A 53 25.33 -10.98 -27.03
C ASN A 53 24.45 -9.80 -26.61
N ASN A 54 23.75 -9.17 -27.56
CA ASN A 54 22.82 -8.09 -27.30
C ASN A 54 21.64 -8.56 -26.43
N LEU A 55 21.09 -9.76 -26.69
CA LEU A 55 20.03 -10.34 -25.89
C LEU A 55 20.48 -10.70 -24.49
N ILE A 56 21.71 -11.18 -24.32
CA ILE A 56 22.30 -11.45 -23.02
C ILE A 56 22.43 -10.16 -22.21
N GLU A 57 22.94 -9.08 -22.82
CA GLU A 57 23.01 -7.77 -22.16
C GLU A 57 21.64 -7.23 -21.77
N GLU A 58 20.66 -7.35 -22.66
CA GLU A 58 19.28 -6.93 -22.40
C GLU A 58 18.67 -7.74 -21.25
N LYS A 59 18.89 -9.05 -21.25
CA LYS A 59 18.46 -9.94 -20.16
C LYS A 59 19.06 -9.52 -18.82
N ASP A 60 20.37 -9.25 -18.77
CA ASP A 60 21.08 -8.83 -17.58
C ASP A 60 20.54 -7.48 -17.05
N LYS A 61 20.25 -6.53 -17.96
CA LYS A 61 19.63 -5.25 -17.59
C LYS A 61 18.24 -5.44 -17.00
N ILE A 62 17.43 -6.31 -17.60
CA ILE A 62 16.09 -6.60 -17.10
C ILE A 62 16.17 -7.30 -15.74
N GLU A 63 17.08 -8.23 -15.53
CA GLU A 63 17.29 -8.89 -14.23
C GLU A 63 17.64 -7.88 -13.13
N LYS A 64 18.56 -6.97 -13.42
CA LYS A 64 18.94 -5.90 -12.48
C LYS A 64 17.76 -5.01 -12.16
N ASN A 65 17.00 -4.60 -13.16
CA ASN A 65 15.82 -3.76 -13.00
C ASN A 65 14.73 -4.48 -12.20
N LEU A 66 14.51 -5.77 -12.44
CA LEU A 66 13.57 -6.59 -11.67
C LEU A 66 13.97 -6.71 -10.21
N SER A 67 15.27 -6.91 -9.94
CA SER A 67 15.80 -6.96 -8.58
C SER A 67 15.58 -5.64 -7.84
N LEU A 68 15.92 -4.51 -8.48
CA LEU A 68 15.70 -3.18 -7.92
C LEU A 68 14.22 -2.89 -7.67
N LEU A 69 13.39 -3.20 -8.65
CA LEU A 69 11.94 -2.98 -8.54
C LEU A 69 11.31 -3.84 -7.44
N ASN A 70 11.77 -5.07 -7.30
CA ASN A 70 11.35 -5.94 -6.20
C ASN A 70 11.72 -5.36 -4.83
N GLN A 71 12.93 -4.81 -4.68
CA GLN A 71 13.34 -4.12 -3.46
C GLN A 71 12.48 -2.89 -3.19
N ILE A 72 12.20 -2.09 -4.21
CA ILE A 72 11.35 -0.90 -4.10
C ILE A 72 9.94 -1.29 -3.67
N ILE A 73 9.37 -2.35 -4.24
CA ILE A 73 8.05 -2.86 -3.88
C ILE A 73 8.02 -3.32 -2.42
N LYS A 74 9.05 -4.02 -1.96
CA LYS A 74 9.17 -4.46 -0.55
C LYS A 74 9.20 -3.27 0.40
N ILE A 75 9.99 -2.24 0.09
CA ILE A 75 10.09 -1.03 0.90
C ILE A 75 8.76 -0.27 0.89
N ALA A 76 8.13 -0.11 -0.27
CA ALA A 76 6.85 0.57 -0.40
C ALA A 76 5.74 -0.16 0.37
N THR A 77 5.72 -1.49 0.30
CA THR A 77 4.77 -2.32 1.05
C THR A 77 4.97 -2.18 2.55
N PHE A 78 6.22 -2.21 3.01
CA PHE A 78 6.55 -2.02 4.42
C PHE A 78 6.12 -0.63 4.92
N ASN A 79 6.42 0.42 4.15
CA ASN A 79 6.01 1.78 4.50
C ASN A 79 4.50 1.93 4.55
N MET A 80 3.79 1.34 3.60
CA MET A 80 2.32 1.36 3.57
C MET A 80 1.73 0.62 4.77
N GLN A 81 2.29 -0.53 5.16
CA GLN A 81 1.88 -1.26 6.36
C GLN A 81 2.07 -0.42 7.62
N ASN A 82 3.19 0.29 7.73
CA ASN A 82 3.45 1.20 8.84
C ASN A 82 2.46 2.37 8.86
N GLU A 83 2.16 2.96 7.72
CA GLU A 83 1.17 4.03 7.62
C GLU A 83 -0.23 3.56 8.03
N ILE A 84 -0.64 2.38 7.59
CA ILE A 84 -1.92 1.78 7.99
C ILE A 84 -1.96 1.53 9.49
N THR A 85 -0.90 0.99 10.07
CA THR A 85 -0.79 0.74 11.50
C THR A 85 -0.87 2.04 12.29
N ASN A 86 -0.14 3.07 11.87
CA ASN A 86 -0.17 4.39 12.51
C ASN A 86 -1.55 5.05 12.38
N PHE A 87 -2.18 4.93 11.22
CA PHE A 87 -3.52 5.44 11.00
C PHE A 87 -4.54 4.77 11.93
N LYS A 88 -4.50 3.45 12.05
CA LYS A 88 -5.37 2.69 12.96
C LYS A 88 -5.15 3.11 14.40
N PHE A 89 -3.90 3.25 14.82
CA PHE A 89 -3.55 3.66 16.18
C PHE A 89 -4.06 5.08 16.47
N THR A 90 -3.80 6.03 15.58
CA THR A 90 -4.26 7.42 15.71
C THR A 90 -5.78 7.51 15.73
N SER A 91 -6.46 6.72 14.88
CA SER A 91 -7.93 6.67 14.84
C SER A 91 -8.53 6.11 16.12
N LEU A 92 -7.92 5.06 16.69
CA LEU A 92 -8.34 4.48 17.98
C LEU A 92 -8.14 5.46 19.12
N GLU A 93 -7.00 6.16 19.16
CA GLU A 93 -6.71 7.18 20.16
C GLU A 93 -7.73 8.32 20.09
N HIS A 94 -8.02 8.81 18.89
CA HIS A 94 -9.03 9.85 18.69
C HIS A 94 -10.43 9.39 19.10
N TYR A 95 -10.79 8.17 18.73
CA TYR A 95 -12.08 7.57 19.13
C TYR A 95 -12.19 7.43 20.65
N TYR A 96 -11.11 7.01 21.31
CA TYR A 96 -11.05 6.90 22.76
C TYR A 96 -11.24 8.27 23.44
N ASP A 97 -10.57 9.30 22.92
CA ASP A 97 -10.70 10.67 23.44
C ASP A 97 -12.13 11.20 23.27
N GLN A 98 -12.77 10.92 22.14
CA GLN A 98 -14.17 11.28 21.90
C GLN A 98 -15.13 10.58 22.89
N LEU A 99 -14.92 9.29 23.16
CA LEU A 99 -15.70 8.55 24.14
C LEU A 99 -15.54 9.10 25.54
N LYS A 100 -14.33 9.43 25.92
CA LYS A 100 -14.01 10.06 27.21
C LYS A 100 -14.72 11.40 27.36
N GLN A 101 -14.67 12.24 26.34
CA GLN A 101 -15.36 13.51 26.32
C GLN A 101 -16.88 13.34 26.42
N PHE A 102 -17.44 12.40 25.72
CA PHE A 102 -18.88 12.06 25.80
C PHE A 102 -19.27 11.61 27.22
N GLU A 103 -18.45 10.76 27.84
CA GLU A 103 -18.66 10.32 29.22
C GLU A 103 -18.65 11.47 30.20
N GLU A 104 -17.67 12.38 30.09
CA GLU A 104 -17.55 13.58 30.92
C GLU A 104 -18.77 14.51 30.73
N ASP A 105 -19.21 14.74 29.51
CA ASP A 105 -20.37 15.56 29.20
C ASP A 105 -21.67 14.95 29.74
N THR A 106 -21.81 13.63 29.62
CA THR A 106 -22.96 12.90 30.15
C THR A 106 -23.02 12.97 31.66
N LEU A 107 -21.89 12.83 32.34
CA LEU A 107 -21.80 12.97 33.80
C LEU A 107 -22.13 14.40 34.24
N PHE A 108 -21.59 15.41 33.57
CA PHE A 108 -21.88 16.80 33.81
C PHE A 108 -23.38 17.09 33.67
N ASN A 109 -24.01 16.64 32.60
CA ASN A 109 -25.44 16.81 32.35
C ASN A 109 -26.30 16.10 33.43
N ALA A 110 -25.87 14.91 33.85
CA ALA A 110 -26.55 14.18 34.91
C ALA A 110 -26.52 14.92 36.25
N LYS A 111 -25.36 15.50 36.64
CA LYS A 111 -25.21 16.33 37.86
C LYS A 111 -26.06 17.58 37.75
N LEU A 112 -26.07 18.25 36.61
CA LEU A 112 -26.88 19.45 36.39
C LEU A 112 -28.38 19.14 36.52
N GLY A 113 -28.83 18.03 35.96
CA GLY A 113 -30.19 17.56 36.10
C GLY A 113 -30.58 17.23 37.53
N GLU A 114 -29.66 16.61 38.28
CA GLU A 114 -29.85 16.33 39.71
C GLU A 114 -30.00 17.62 40.53
N GLU A 115 -29.13 18.61 40.32
CA GLU A 115 -29.22 19.90 40.95
C GLU A 115 -30.53 20.64 40.63
N LEU A 116 -30.94 20.64 39.37
CA LEU A 116 -32.23 21.21 38.95
C LEU A 116 -33.42 20.53 39.63
N TRP A 117 -33.35 19.22 39.72
CA TRP A 117 -34.40 18.42 40.34
C TRP A 117 -34.52 18.74 41.86
N ASP A 118 -33.39 18.87 42.54
CA ASP A 118 -33.31 19.27 43.96
C ASP A 118 -33.91 20.67 44.18
N ILE A 119 -33.64 21.62 43.31
CA ILE A 119 -34.22 22.98 43.34
C ILE A 119 -35.75 22.89 43.20
N ILE A 120 -36.27 22.13 42.27
CA ILE A 120 -37.71 21.94 42.03
C ILE A 120 -38.37 21.33 43.28
N LEU A 121 -37.77 20.32 43.89
CA LEU A 121 -38.27 19.68 45.10
C LEU A 121 -38.26 20.63 46.29
N SER A 122 -37.22 21.44 46.42
CA SER A 122 -37.11 22.49 47.46
C SER A 122 -38.22 23.53 47.32
N ASP A 123 -38.48 24.02 46.12
CA ASP A 123 -39.53 24.97 45.84
C ASP A 123 -40.92 24.39 46.11
N ASN A 124 -41.18 23.12 45.77
CA ASN A 124 -42.41 22.43 46.09
C ASN A 124 -42.59 22.26 47.60
N ASN A 125 -41.52 21.96 48.34
CA ASN A 125 -41.57 21.85 49.81
C ASN A 125 -41.89 23.22 50.46
N ILE A 126 -41.32 24.28 49.94
CA ILE A 126 -41.59 25.67 50.40
C ILE A 126 -43.05 26.03 50.11
N SER A 127 -43.58 25.69 48.94
CA SER A 127 -44.97 25.89 48.56
C SER A 127 -45.95 25.09 49.43
N ASN A 128 -45.57 23.92 49.89
CA ASN A 128 -46.39 23.05 50.75
C ASN A 128 -46.37 23.47 52.25
N CYS A 129 -45.43 24.31 52.64
CA CYS A 129 -45.34 24.84 53.99
C CYS A 129 -46.20 26.08 54.21
N HIS A 130 -46.90 26.56 53.20
CA HIS A 130 -47.88 27.63 53.30
C HIS A 130 -49.28 27.07 53.32
#